data_b432bdabbdb57286c27364e11992ffb6
#
_entry.id   b432bdabbdb57286c27364e11992ffb6
#
_cell.length_a   1.000
_cell.length_b   1.000
_cell.length_c   1.000
_cell.angle_alpha   90.00
_cell.angle_beta   90.00
_cell.angle_gamma   90.00
#
_symmetry.space_group_name_H-M   'P 1'
#
loop_
_entity.id
_entity.type
_entity.pdbx_description
1 polymer ?
#
loop_
_entity_poly.entity_id
_entity_poly.type
_entity_poly.pdbx_seq_one_letter_code
_entity_poly.pdbx_strand_id
1 'polypeptide(L)'
;MMFGRRDRFEYVCCSGCGALSLVSVPEHLGVYYPPEYYSFDRPVLELRRPLAAAAKRARAAVVLKMPPSIVHRLVAAGRAPVLYDWVAGLGLSPSARIVDVGSGSGSLLADFARQGFTRLLGIDPYLDDDAASGSVVLRRLAIDELTGSWDLLMFNHSLEHVPDPPATLRAARERLAPAGAILVRLPLADGYAARHYGANWVGIDAPRHTMVPTHDSMKILAGRAGLRIKRIFYDTHSQHFWASEQYVRDIPLLDERSYCVDPGRSMFGPAEIAHWDSMCRMLNEEGRADAAGFVLVPAKDFA
;
A
#
# COMPACT_ATOMS: atom_id res chain seq x y z
N MET A 1 -12.74 7.94 -13.07
CA MET A 1 -12.71 9.32 -12.54
C MET A 1 -11.30 9.89 -12.45
N MET A 2 -10.27 9.16 -12.02
CA MET A 2 -8.90 9.69 -11.82
C MET A 2 -8.40 10.51 -13.04
N PHE A 3 -8.50 9.96 -14.26
CA PHE A 3 -8.03 10.57 -15.51
C PHE A 3 -9.17 11.17 -16.37
N GLY A 4 -10.29 11.56 -15.77
CA GLY A 4 -11.41 12.16 -16.49
C GLY A 4 -12.31 11.20 -17.27
N ARG A 5 -12.00 9.91 -17.31
CA ARG A 5 -12.91 8.89 -17.88
C ARG A 5 -14.10 8.72 -16.93
N ARG A 6 -15.29 8.64 -17.50
CA ARG A 6 -16.55 8.51 -16.76
C ARG A 6 -17.26 7.19 -17.07
N ASP A 7 -16.47 6.18 -17.44
CA ASP A 7 -16.98 4.82 -17.66
C ASP A 7 -17.58 4.30 -16.36
N ARG A 8 -18.69 3.57 -16.45
CA ARG A 8 -19.40 3.01 -15.30
C ARG A 8 -19.06 1.55 -15.12
N PHE A 9 -18.82 1.14 -13.87
CA PHE A 9 -18.49 -0.22 -13.51
C PHE A 9 -19.39 -0.69 -12.37
N GLU A 10 -19.77 -1.97 -12.41
CA GLU A 10 -20.61 -2.58 -11.41
C GLU A 10 -19.74 -3.36 -10.41
N TYR A 11 -20.02 -3.15 -9.14
CA TYR A 11 -19.44 -3.89 -8.04
C TYR A 11 -20.52 -4.62 -7.26
N VAL A 12 -20.26 -5.87 -6.90
CA VAL A 12 -21.08 -6.61 -5.95
C VAL A 12 -20.48 -6.50 -4.55
N CYS A 13 -21.36 -6.29 -3.57
CA CYS A 13 -21.00 -6.35 -2.17
C CYS A 13 -21.28 -7.76 -1.65
N CYS A 14 -20.27 -8.42 -1.12
CA CYS A 14 -20.43 -9.74 -0.51
C CYS A 14 -21.29 -9.65 0.75
N SER A 15 -22.44 -10.32 0.78
CA SER A 15 -23.34 -10.33 1.95
C SER A 15 -22.73 -10.93 3.21
N GLY A 16 -21.70 -11.79 3.06
CA GLY A 16 -21.05 -12.46 4.19
C GLY A 16 -19.93 -11.65 4.82
N CYS A 17 -19.13 -10.89 4.01
CA CYS A 17 -17.95 -10.19 4.52
C CYS A 17 -17.88 -8.71 4.11
N GLY A 18 -18.82 -8.20 3.33
CA GLY A 18 -18.90 -6.80 2.92
C GLY A 18 -17.84 -6.35 1.89
N ALA A 19 -16.96 -7.24 1.42
CA ALA A 19 -16.00 -6.87 0.38
C ALA A 19 -16.70 -6.49 -0.91
N LEU A 20 -16.17 -5.50 -1.61
CA LEU A 20 -16.61 -5.14 -2.95
C LEU A 20 -15.78 -5.91 -3.98
N SER A 21 -16.44 -6.44 -5.00
CA SER A 21 -15.76 -7.11 -6.13
C SER A 21 -16.31 -6.58 -7.44
N LEU A 22 -15.42 -6.27 -8.37
CA LEU A 22 -15.78 -5.86 -9.72
C LEU A 22 -16.48 -7.02 -10.42
N VAL A 23 -17.67 -6.77 -11.00
CA VAL A 23 -18.49 -7.81 -11.65
C VAL A 23 -17.81 -8.33 -12.92
N SER A 24 -17.21 -7.44 -13.68
CA SER A 24 -16.54 -7.78 -14.93
C SER A 24 -15.29 -6.91 -15.13
N VAL A 25 -14.15 -7.55 -15.25
CA VAL A 25 -12.89 -6.86 -15.59
C VAL A 25 -12.94 -6.50 -17.06
N PRO A 26 -12.69 -5.22 -17.43
CA PRO A 26 -12.64 -4.82 -18.83
C PRO A 26 -11.59 -5.60 -19.61
N GLU A 27 -11.92 -6.01 -20.85
CA GLU A 27 -11.00 -6.74 -21.74
C GLU A 27 -9.69 -5.95 -21.97
N HIS A 28 -9.79 -4.63 -22.07
CA HIS A 28 -8.65 -3.72 -22.26
C HIS A 28 -8.37 -2.90 -20.98
N LEU A 29 -8.12 -3.56 -19.85
CA LEU A 29 -7.85 -2.89 -18.56
C LEU A 29 -6.67 -1.89 -18.65
N GLY A 30 -5.70 -2.15 -19.54
CA GLY A 30 -4.52 -1.28 -19.73
C GLY A 30 -4.85 0.18 -20.10
N VAL A 31 -6.04 0.46 -20.70
CA VAL A 31 -6.44 1.84 -21.02
C VAL A 31 -6.71 2.70 -19.77
N TYR A 32 -6.82 2.08 -18.58
CA TYR A 32 -6.99 2.74 -17.29
C TYR A 32 -5.67 2.94 -16.54
N TYR A 33 -4.54 2.56 -17.16
CA TYR A 33 -3.17 2.79 -16.72
C TYR A 33 -2.40 3.59 -17.78
N PRO A 34 -2.70 4.90 -17.93
CA PRO A 34 -2.00 5.72 -18.92
C PRO A 34 -0.52 5.88 -18.57
N PRO A 35 0.34 6.29 -19.52
CA PRO A 35 1.77 6.46 -19.29
C PRO A 35 2.11 7.40 -18.11
N GLU A 36 1.23 8.37 -17.83
CA GLU A 36 1.34 9.33 -16.74
C GLU A 36 0.88 8.76 -15.38
N TYR A 37 0.58 7.46 -15.33
CA TYR A 37 0.19 6.83 -14.06
C TYR A 37 1.37 6.86 -13.08
N TYR A 38 1.15 7.42 -11.90
CA TYR A 38 2.18 7.74 -10.90
C TYR A 38 3.10 6.56 -10.52
N SER A 39 2.63 5.33 -10.65
CA SER A 39 3.43 4.14 -10.35
C SER A 39 4.56 3.88 -11.35
N PHE A 40 4.59 4.57 -12.49
CA PHE A 40 5.64 4.41 -13.51
C PHE A 40 6.76 5.45 -13.41
N ASP A 41 6.61 6.47 -12.58
CA ASP A 41 7.66 7.47 -12.34
C ASP A 41 8.85 6.86 -11.59
N ARG A 42 9.98 6.68 -12.27
CA ARG A 42 11.18 6.06 -11.67
C ARG A 42 11.85 7.00 -10.68
N PRO A 43 12.01 6.63 -9.40
CA PRO A 43 12.71 7.46 -8.43
C PRO A 43 14.21 7.52 -8.74
N VAL A 44 14.79 8.70 -8.67
CA VAL A 44 16.24 8.88 -8.74
C VAL A 44 16.86 8.44 -7.40
N LEU A 45 17.57 7.31 -7.41
CA LEU A 45 18.33 6.82 -6.26
C LEU A 45 19.72 7.43 -6.23
N GLU A 46 19.86 8.63 -5.68
CA GLU A 46 21.17 9.23 -5.41
C GLU A 46 21.74 8.72 -4.08
N LEU A 47 22.51 7.63 -4.11
CA LEU A 47 23.28 7.12 -2.96
C LEU A 47 24.64 7.81 -2.87
N ARG A 48 24.68 9.09 -2.54
CA ARG A 48 25.88 9.93 -2.70
C ARG A 48 26.86 10.00 -1.53
N ARG A 49 26.61 9.36 -0.34
CA ARG A 49 27.52 9.54 0.82
C ARG A 49 27.65 8.25 1.65
N PRO A 50 28.78 7.52 1.58
CA PRO A 50 28.96 6.25 2.29
C PRO A 50 28.85 6.38 3.82
N LEU A 51 29.34 7.49 4.40
CA LEU A 51 29.24 7.76 5.84
C LEU A 51 27.76 7.98 6.26
N ALA A 52 27.00 8.73 5.47
CA ALA A 52 25.56 8.93 5.73
C ALA A 52 24.77 7.62 5.62
N ALA A 53 25.13 6.73 4.69
CA ALA A 53 24.53 5.41 4.56
C ALA A 53 24.84 4.52 5.77
N ALA A 54 26.06 4.56 6.29
CA ALA A 54 26.43 3.83 7.52
C ALA A 54 25.68 4.34 8.74
N ALA A 55 25.53 5.66 8.92
CA ALA A 55 24.76 6.25 10.01
C ALA A 55 23.27 5.88 9.92
N LYS A 56 22.69 5.88 8.71
CA LYS A 56 21.29 5.45 8.49
C LYS A 56 21.09 3.97 8.83
N ARG A 57 22.01 3.08 8.42
CA ARG A 57 21.96 1.66 8.81
C ARG A 57 22.05 1.46 10.31
N ALA A 58 22.94 2.19 11.00
CA ALA A 58 23.06 2.13 12.45
C ALA A 58 21.77 2.59 13.13
N ARG A 59 21.18 3.71 12.67
CA ARG A 59 19.87 4.18 13.15
C ARG A 59 18.77 3.14 12.93
N ALA A 60 18.66 2.58 11.73
CA ALA A 60 17.68 1.54 11.40
C ALA A 60 17.85 0.33 12.33
N ALA A 61 19.07 -0.15 12.54
CA ALA A 61 19.36 -1.28 13.42
C ALA A 61 18.94 -1.03 14.88
N VAL A 62 18.96 0.21 15.34
CA VAL A 62 18.50 0.59 16.68
C VAL A 62 16.97 0.68 16.71
N VAL A 63 16.36 1.44 15.80
CA VAL A 63 14.91 1.68 15.78
C VAL A 63 14.13 0.37 15.61
N LEU A 64 14.59 -0.52 14.72
CA LEU A 64 13.93 -1.81 14.45
C LEU A 64 13.94 -2.77 15.65
N LYS A 65 14.81 -2.57 16.63
CA LYS A 65 14.85 -3.34 17.88
C LYS A 65 13.94 -2.78 18.98
N MET A 66 13.41 -1.58 18.79
CA MET A 66 12.53 -0.95 19.77
C MET A 66 11.14 -1.60 19.76
N PRO A 67 10.42 -1.60 20.91
CA PRO A 67 9.02 -1.99 20.95
C PRO A 67 8.17 -1.16 19.96
N PRO A 68 7.16 -1.76 19.30
CA PRO A 68 6.30 -1.06 18.34
C PRO A 68 5.68 0.25 18.88
N SER A 69 5.29 0.28 20.16
CA SER A 69 4.74 1.46 20.82
C SER A 69 5.73 2.63 20.89
N ILE A 70 7.03 2.35 21.08
CA ILE A 70 8.08 3.38 21.07
C ILE A 70 8.32 3.87 19.65
N VAL A 71 8.38 2.95 18.66
CA VAL A 71 8.54 3.29 17.25
C VAL A 71 7.39 4.19 16.79
N HIS A 72 6.15 3.80 17.09
CA HIS A 72 4.96 4.61 16.78
C HIS A 72 5.05 6.03 17.35
N ARG A 73 5.47 6.18 18.62
CA ARG A 73 5.66 7.50 19.25
C ARG A 73 6.76 8.33 18.56
N LEU A 74 7.84 7.70 18.09
CA LEU A 74 8.91 8.39 17.35
C LEU A 74 8.42 8.85 15.98
N VAL A 75 7.62 8.03 15.28
CA VAL A 75 7.01 8.38 14.01
C VAL A 75 6.01 9.52 14.19
N ALA A 76 5.10 9.41 15.14
CA ALA A 76 4.10 10.43 15.44
C ALA A 76 4.73 11.79 15.84
N ALA A 77 5.91 11.76 16.47
CA ALA A 77 6.68 12.96 16.80
C ALA A 77 7.55 13.47 15.63
N GLY A 78 7.43 12.91 14.43
CA GLY A 78 8.23 13.27 13.25
C GLY A 78 9.73 12.95 13.35
N ARG A 79 10.14 12.12 14.32
CA ARG A 79 11.53 11.73 14.57
C ARG A 79 11.98 10.50 13.77
N ALA A 80 11.03 9.76 13.23
CA ALA A 80 11.29 8.58 12.39
C ALA A 80 10.30 8.54 11.21
N PRO A 81 10.70 8.03 10.03
CA PRO A 81 9.81 7.81 8.90
C PRO A 81 8.71 6.79 9.22
N VAL A 82 7.54 6.98 8.61
CA VAL A 82 6.33 6.13 8.78
C VAL A 82 6.62 4.65 8.50
N LEU A 83 7.49 4.34 7.52
CA LEU A 83 7.84 2.97 7.18
C LEU A 83 8.36 2.14 8.37
N TYR A 84 8.97 2.78 9.38
CA TYR A 84 9.40 2.06 10.58
C TYR A 84 8.22 1.57 11.42
N ASP A 85 7.13 2.34 11.46
CA ASP A 85 5.92 1.90 12.13
C ASP A 85 5.30 0.68 11.45
N TRP A 86 5.30 0.64 10.12
CA TRP A 86 4.78 -0.49 9.36
C TRP A 86 5.50 -1.80 9.68
N VAL A 87 6.84 -1.75 9.84
CA VAL A 87 7.69 -2.93 10.06
C VAL A 87 8.08 -3.15 11.53
N ALA A 88 7.59 -2.32 12.44
CA ALA A 88 7.88 -2.43 13.86
C ALA A 88 7.45 -3.79 14.43
N GLY A 89 8.31 -4.40 15.24
CA GLY A 89 8.04 -5.70 15.89
C GLY A 89 8.15 -6.91 14.95
N LEU A 90 8.68 -6.74 13.71
CA LEU A 90 8.95 -7.86 12.80
C LEU A 90 10.37 -8.46 12.98
N GLY A 91 11.21 -7.85 13.79
CA GLY A 91 12.58 -8.34 14.01
C GLY A 91 13.51 -8.17 12.81
N LEU A 92 13.18 -7.29 11.87
CA LEU A 92 13.98 -7.04 10.69
C LEU A 92 15.32 -6.39 11.04
N SER A 93 16.33 -6.65 10.21
CA SER A 93 17.60 -5.93 10.21
C SER A 93 17.75 -5.09 8.94
N PRO A 94 18.68 -4.13 8.88
CA PRO A 94 18.95 -3.39 7.63
C PRO A 94 19.37 -4.28 6.45
N SER A 95 19.82 -5.52 6.71
CA SER A 95 20.16 -6.52 5.70
C SER A 95 19.04 -7.53 5.43
N ALA A 96 17.85 -7.33 5.98
CA ALA A 96 16.68 -8.16 5.69
C ALA A 96 16.38 -8.18 4.18
N ARG A 97 15.99 -9.33 3.67
CA ARG A 97 15.56 -9.52 2.29
C ARG A 97 14.11 -9.09 2.16
N ILE A 98 13.88 -8.02 1.44
CA ILE A 98 12.56 -7.41 1.28
C ILE A 98 12.14 -7.47 -0.19
N VAL A 99 10.92 -7.94 -0.43
CA VAL A 99 10.28 -7.88 -1.76
C VAL A 99 9.06 -6.97 -1.69
N ASP A 100 8.91 -6.12 -2.69
CA ASP A 100 7.69 -5.36 -2.97
C ASP A 100 7.03 -5.97 -4.22
N VAL A 101 5.82 -6.50 -4.07
CA VAL A 101 5.05 -7.18 -5.12
C VAL A 101 4.06 -6.18 -5.73
N GLY A 102 4.14 -5.96 -7.04
CA GLY A 102 3.49 -4.84 -7.71
C GLY A 102 4.21 -3.54 -7.40
N SER A 103 5.55 -3.57 -7.49
CA SER A 103 6.42 -2.46 -7.05
C SER A 103 6.35 -1.22 -7.94
N GLY A 104 5.79 -1.34 -9.16
CA GLY A 104 5.85 -0.29 -10.15
C GLY A 104 7.27 0.24 -10.32
N SER A 105 7.43 1.56 -10.22
CA SER A 105 8.73 2.24 -10.33
C SER A 105 9.74 1.95 -9.23
N GLY A 106 9.35 1.30 -8.13
CA GLY A 106 10.21 1.02 -6.97
C GLY A 106 10.34 2.17 -5.97
N SER A 107 9.44 3.15 -5.99
CA SER A 107 9.48 4.33 -5.09
C SER A 107 9.50 3.94 -3.61
N LEU A 108 8.69 2.97 -3.20
CA LEU A 108 8.68 2.48 -1.82
C LEU A 108 10.02 1.86 -1.43
N LEU A 109 10.60 1.04 -2.31
CA LEU A 109 11.92 0.44 -2.06
C LEU A 109 13.02 1.48 -2.01
N ALA A 110 12.91 2.57 -2.79
CA ALA A 110 13.80 3.70 -2.68
C ALA A 110 13.76 4.34 -1.29
N ASP A 111 12.58 4.44 -0.68
CA ASP A 111 12.44 4.93 0.69
C ASP A 111 13.08 3.98 1.70
N PHE A 112 12.91 2.68 1.56
CA PHE A 112 13.61 1.69 2.38
C PHE A 112 15.14 1.82 2.20
N ALA A 113 15.63 1.97 0.96
CA ALA A 113 17.06 2.18 0.69
C ALA A 113 17.59 3.46 1.35
N ARG A 114 16.82 4.57 1.29
CA ARG A 114 17.16 5.83 1.97
C ARG A 114 17.25 5.66 3.49
N GLN A 115 16.54 4.71 4.08
CA GLN A 115 16.61 4.37 5.51
C GLN A 115 17.73 3.36 5.84
N GLY A 116 18.46 2.85 4.87
CA GLY A 116 19.64 2.01 5.06
C GLY A 116 19.40 0.51 4.88
N PHE A 117 18.25 0.09 4.36
CA PHE A 117 18.03 -1.28 3.92
C PHE A 117 18.83 -1.57 2.65
N THR A 118 19.35 -2.81 2.51
CA THR A 118 20.36 -3.12 1.50
C THR A 118 20.03 -4.29 0.59
N ARG A 119 18.94 -5.01 0.80
CA ARG A 119 18.51 -6.17 0.00
C ARG A 119 17.05 -6.00 -0.39
N LEU A 120 16.82 -5.23 -1.45
CA LEU A 120 15.52 -4.75 -1.86
C LEU A 120 15.24 -5.21 -3.29
N LEU A 121 14.17 -5.98 -3.47
CA LEU A 121 13.69 -6.45 -4.76
C LEU A 121 12.27 -5.94 -4.99
N GLY A 122 12.03 -5.27 -6.10
CA GLY A 122 10.70 -5.01 -6.62
C GLY A 122 10.38 -6.01 -7.73
N ILE A 123 9.19 -6.58 -7.70
CA ILE A 123 8.67 -7.39 -8.80
C ILE A 123 7.35 -6.82 -9.27
N ASP A 124 7.20 -6.74 -10.59
CA ASP A 124 5.96 -6.29 -11.23
C ASP A 124 5.93 -6.84 -12.66
N PRO A 125 4.88 -7.60 -13.05
CA PRO A 125 4.79 -8.18 -14.40
C PRO A 125 4.61 -7.13 -15.51
N TYR A 126 4.26 -5.90 -15.15
CA TYR A 126 3.99 -4.81 -16.10
C TYR A 126 5.17 -3.84 -16.28
N LEU A 127 6.33 -4.13 -15.68
CA LEU A 127 7.55 -3.36 -15.97
C LEU A 127 7.95 -3.54 -17.44
N ASP A 128 8.44 -2.48 -18.06
CA ASP A 128 9.00 -2.55 -19.41
C ASP A 128 10.26 -3.41 -19.42
N ASP A 129 11.20 -3.12 -18.50
CA ASP A 129 12.50 -3.76 -18.37
C ASP A 129 12.91 -3.94 -16.90
N ASP A 130 13.83 -4.88 -16.68
CA ASP A 130 14.57 -5.01 -15.43
C ASP A 130 15.42 -3.77 -15.18
N ALA A 131 15.55 -3.36 -13.93
CA ALA A 131 16.37 -2.23 -13.54
C ALA A 131 17.08 -2.46 -12.21
N ALA A 132 18.18 -1.78 -12.00
CA ALA A 132 18.87 -1.79 -10.71
C ALA A 132 19.49 -0.42 -10.43
N SER A 133 19.35 0.03 -9.19
CA SER A 133 19.98 1.26 -8.71
C SER A 133 20.32 1.13 -7.22
N GLY A 134 21.61 1.18 -6.89
CA GLY A 134 22.08 1.01 -5.52
C GLY A 134 21.71 -0.35 -4.92
N SER A 135 20.90 -0.34 -3.88
CA SER A 135 20.40 -1.53 -3.18
C SER A 135 19.04 -2.02 -3.68
N VAL A 136 18.44 -1.33 -4.64
CA VAL A 136 17.13 -1.67 -5.22
C VAL A 136 17.35 -2.37 -6.56
N VAL A 137 16.72 -3.52 -6.72
CA VAL A 137 16.62 -4.26 -7.97
C VAL A 137 15.15 -4.37 -8.33
N LEU A 138 14.80 -4.07 -9.57
CA LEU A 138 13.46 -4.26 -10.13
C LEU A 138 13.51 -5.36 -11.17
N ARG A 139 12.52 -6.26 -11.15
CA ARG A 139 12.40 -7.37 -12.09
C ARG A 139 10.99 -7.41 -12.67
N ARG A 140 10.90 -7.59 -13.97
CA ARG A 140 9.66 -7.95 -14.64
C ARG A 140 9.33 -9.41 -14.35
N LEU A 141 8.58 -9.64 -13.27
CA LEU A 141 8.34 -10.96 -12.70
C LEU A 141 6.98 -10.98 -11.99
N ALA A 142 6.25 -12.08 -12.12
CA ALA A 142 5.07 -12.35 -11.32
C ALA A 142 5.44 -13.05 -10.01
N ILE A 143 4.52 -13.06 -9.02
CA ILE A 143 4.81 -13.64 -7.68
C ILE A 143 5.07 -15.14 -7.71
N ASP A 144 4.46 -15.88 -8.61
CA ASP A 144 4.62 -17.32 -8.79
C ASP A 144 6.01 -17.69 -9.33
N GLU A 145 6.64 -16.81 -10.08
CA GLU A 145 8.00 -16.94 -10.60
C GLU A 145 9.08 -16.55 -9.56
N LEU A 146 8.67 -15.86 -8.47
CA LEU A 146 9.61 -15.45 -7.42
C LEU A 146 10.27 -16.66 -6.78
N THR A 147 11.59 -16.64 -6.66
CA THR A 147 12.39 -17.67 -5.99
C THR A 147 13.03 -17.16 -4.71
N GLY A 148 13.62 -18.08 -3.95
CA GLY A 148 14.33 -17.72 -2.73
C GLY A 148 13.42 -17.66 -1.50
N SER A 149 13.98 -17.12 -0.41
CA SER A 149 13.31 -17.03 0.89
C SER A 149 13.46 -15.60 1.42
N TRP A 150 12.37 -14.97 1.86
CA TRP A 150 12.27 -13.55 2.10
C TRP A 150 11.82 -13.24 3.53
N ASP A 151 12.42 -12.22 4.14
CA ASP A 151 12.12 -11.82 5.51
C ASP A 151 10.88 -10.92 5.57
N LEU A 152 10.61 -10.17 4.48
CA LEU A 152 9.39 -9.39 4.30
C LEU A 152 8.96 -9.41 2.83
N LEU A 153 7.70 -9.79 2.58
CA LEU A 153 7.02 -9.53 1.31
C LEU A 153 5.98 -8.44 1.53
N MET A 154 5.94 -7.46 0.63
CA MET A 154 4.99 -6.36 0.72
C MET A 154 4.05 -6.35 -0.48
N PHE A 155 2.80 -6.03 -0.22
CA PHE A 155 1.78 -5.64 -1.20
C PHE A 155 1.33 -4.23 -0.80
N ASN A 156 1.92 -3.23 -1.43
CA ASN A 156 1.62 -1.84 -1.11
C ASN A 156 0.70 -1.26 -2.20
N HIS A 157 -0.59 -1.28 -1.94
CA HIS A 157 -1.62 -0.93 -2.93
C HIS A 157 -1.47 -1.73 -4.24
N SER A 158 -1.37 -3.05 -4.10
CA SER A 158 -1.21 -3.97 -5.24
C SER A 158 -2.07 -5.24 -5.13
N LEU A 159 -2.41 -5.69 -3.92
CA LEU A 159 -3.23 -6.90 -3.75
C LEU A 159 -4.67 -6.70 -4.23
N GLU A 160 -5.20 -5.49 -4.18
CA GLU A 160 -6.53 -5.13 -4.68
C GLU A 160 -6.65 -5.17 -6.21
N HIS A 161 -5.52 -5.23 -6.92
CA HIS A 161 -5.47 -5.28 -8.39
C HIS A 161 -5.33 -6.70 -8.95
N VAL A 162 -4.99 -7.70 -8.10
CA VAL A 162 -4.73 -9.05 -8.59
C VAL A 162 -6.03 -9.83 -8.81
N PRO A 163 -6.06 -10.76 -9.79
CA PRO A 163 -7.27 -11.53 -10.10
C PRO A 163 -7.65 -12.54 -9.00
N ASP A 164 -6.68 -13.15 -8.33
CA ASP A 164 -6.85 -14.16 -7.28
C ASP A 164 -6.01 -13.83 -6.04
N PRO A 165 -6.50 -12.95 -5.14
CA PRO A 165 -5.79 -12.59 -3.92
C PRO A 165 -5.43 -13.78 -3.01
N PRO A 166 -6.31 -14.80 -2.80
CA PRO A 166 -5.95 -16.00 -2.04
C PRO A 166 -4.77 -16.78 -2.64
N ALA A 167 -4.73 -16.98 -3.96
CA ALA A 167 -3.62 -17.68 -4.62
C ALA A 167 -2.33 -16.86 -4.51
N THR A 168 -2.41 -15.54 -4.74
CA THR A 168 -1.29 -14.61 -4.59
C THR A 168 -0.69 -14.63 -3.18
N LEU A 169 -1.53 -14.61 -2.14
CA LEU A 169 -1.07 -14.70 -0.76
C LEU A 169 -0.48 -16.08 -0.42
N ARG A 170 -0.99 -17.18 -1.00
CA ARG A 170 -0.38 -18.52 -0.85
C ARG A 170 1.02 -18.56 -1.48
N ALA A 171 1.17 -18.06 -2.71
CA ALA A 171 2.46 -17.98 -3.38
C ALA A 171 3.47 -17.15 -2.56
N ALA A 172 3.03 -16.00 -2.03
CA ALA A 172 3.86 -15.18 -1.14
C ALA A 172 4.25 -15.91 0.15
N ARG A 173 3.31 -16.64 0.79
CA ARG A 173 3.59 -17.42 2.00
C ARG A 173 4.68 -18.48 1.77
N GLU A 174 4.66 -19.17 0.62
CA GLU A 174 5.65 -20.20 0.27
C GLU A 174 7.07 -19.64 0.12
N ARG A 175 7.20 -18.34 -0.08
CA ARG A 175 8.47 -17.62 -0.20
C ARG A 175 8.93 -16.95 1.10
N LEU A 176 8.19 -17.13 2.20
CA LEU A 176 8.61 -16.58 3.49
C LEU A 176 9.79 -17.34 4.09
N ALA A 177 10.71 -16.61 4.67
CA ALA A 177 11.66 -17.14 5.63
C ALA A 177 10.93 -17.64 6.89
N PRO A 178 11.54 -18.52 7.71
CA PRO A 178 10.87 -19.10 8.89
C PRO A 178 10.26 -18.07 9.85
N ALA A 179 10.86 -16.88 9.99
CA ALA A 179 10.36 -15.77 10.80
C ALA A 179 9.80 -14.62 9.94
N GLY A 180 9.61 -14.84 8.65
CA GLY A 180 9.17 -13.84 7.69
C GLY A 180 7.71 -13.42 7.89
N ALA A 181 7.37 -12.28 7.32
CA ALA A 181 6.02 -11.71 7.34
C ALA A 181 5.61 -11.18 5.97
N ILE A 182 4.31 -11.09 5.74
CA ILE A 182 3.71 -10.37 4.62
C ILE A 182 3.09 -9.09 5.18
N LEU A 183 3.36 -7.97 4.53
CA LEU A 183 2.71 -6.69 4.78
C LEU A 183 1.79 -6.36 3.62
N VAL A 184 0.49 -6.24 3.88
CA VAL A 184 -0.50 -5.83 2.89
C VAL A 184 -1.05 -4.47 3.29
N ARG A 185 -0.90 -3.45 2.44
CA ARG A 185 -1.53 -2.13 2.61
C ARG A 185 -2.50 -1.90 1.46
N LEU A 186 -3.73 -1.51 1.78
CA LEU A 186 -4.80 -1.36 0.79
C LEU A 186 -5.98 -0.56 1.35
N PRO A 187 -6.89 -0.07 0.49
CA PRO A 187 -8.12 0.59 0.91
C PRO A 187 -9.12 -0.42 1.50
N LEU A 188 -10.00 0.07 2.38
CA LEU A 188 -11.00 -0.72 3.09
C LEU A 188 -12.43 -0.24 2.79
N ALA A 189 -13.26 -1.13 2.25
CA ALA A 189 -14.67 -0.83 1.91
C ALA A 189 -15.57 -0.60 3.13
N ASP A 190 -15.14 -0.99 4.32
CA ASP A 190 -15.84 -0.78 5.59
C ASP A 190 -15.32 0.44 6.38
N GLY A 191 -14.49 1.29 5.77
CA GLY A 191 -14.03 2.54 6.32
C GLY A 191 -15.12 3.61 6.41
N TYR A 192 -14.79 4.74 7.05
CA TYR A 192 -15.74 5.83 7.24
C TYR A 192 -16.09 6.54 5.92
N ALA A 193 -15.07 6.99 5.15
CA ALA A 193 -15.30 7.70 3.89
C ALA A 193 -15.91 6.75 2.83
N ALA A 194 -15.52 5.46 2.82
CA ALA A 194 -16.13 4.46 1.96
C ALA A 194 -17.64 4.38 2.15
N ARG A 195 -18.12 4.35 3.39
CA ARG A 195 -19.55 4.34 3.71
C ARG A 195 -20.24 5.67 3.43
N HIS A 196 -19.54 6.78 3.66
CA HIS A 196 -20.09 8.13 3.49
C HIS A 196 -20.27 8.49 2.01
N TYR A 197 -19.29 8.22 1.17
CA TYR A 197 -19.30 8.61 -0.24
C TYR A 197 -19.83 7.52 -1.18
N GLY A 198 -19.90 6.27 -0.73
CA GLY A 198 -20.40 5.15 -1.55
C GLY A 198 -19.67 5.06 -2.88
N ALA A 199 -20.41 5.10 -4.00
CA ALA A 199 -19.84 4.98 -5.35
C ALA A 199 -18.89 6.14 -5.73
N ASN A 200 -18.93 7.26 -5.02
CA ASN A 200 -18.02 8.40 -5.24
C ASN A 200 -16.77 8.34 -4.37
N TRP A 201 -16.60 7.30 -3.55
CA TRP A 201 -15.39 7.16 -2.76
C TRP A 201 -14.16 6.88 -3.65
N VAL A 202 -13.11 7.69 -3.49
CA VAL A 202 -11.88 7.59 -4.30
C VAL A 202 -11.19 6.22 -4.18
N GLY A 203 -11.35 5.53 -3.04
CA GLY A 203 -10.73 4.23 -2.80
C GLY A 203 -11.33 3.07 -3.58
N ILE A 204 -12.48 3.24 -4.27
CA ILE A 204 -12.99 2.24 -5.22
C ILE A 204 -12.07 2.12 -6.43
N ASP A 205 -11.55 3.25 -6.90
CA ASP A 205 -10.62 3.36 -8.03
C ASP A 205 -10.97 2.47 -9.25
N ALA A 206 -12.25 2.48 -9.62
CA ALA A 206 -12.79 1.64 -10.71
C ALA A 206 -12.18 1.98 -12.07
N PRO A 207 -11.86 0.97 -12.89
CA PRO A 207 -11.95 -0.48 -12.66
C PRO A 207 -10.64 -1.13 -12.19
N ARG A 208 -9.64 -0.35 -11.77
CA ARG A 208 -8.32 -0.85 -11.39
C ARG A 208 -8.35 -1.75 -10.17
N HIS A 209 -9.14 -1.39 -9.13
CA HIS A 209 -9.38 -2.25 -8.00
C HIS A 209 -10.41 -3.33 -8.37
N THR A 210 -9.96 -4.55 -8.59
CA THR A 210 -10.83 -5.70 -8.87
C THR A 210 -11.55 -6.17 -7.61
N MET A 211 -10.98 -5.89 -6.44
CA MET A 211 -11.55 -6.17 -5.13
C MET A 211 -11.18 -5.03 -4.16
N VAL A 212 -12.15 -4.56 -3.37
CA VAL A 212 -11.87 -3.69 -2.21
C VAL A 212 -12.31 -4.44 -0.95
N PRO A 213 -11.37 -4.87 -0.10
CA PRO A 213 -11.68 -5.70 1.05
C PRO A 213 -12.27 -4.88 2.21
N THR A 214 -12.78 -5.61 3.19
CA THR A 214 -13.10 -5.15 4.53
C THR A 214 -12.15 -5.81 5.53
N HIS A 215 -12.20 -5.41 6.80
CA HIS A 215 -11.47 -6.11 7.86
C HIS A 215 -11.80 -7.60 7.92
N ASP A 216 -13.08 -7.96 7.78
CA ASP A 216 -13.49 -9.38 7.85
C ASP A 216 -13.07 -10.17 6.61
N SER A 217 -13.16 -9.57 5.42
CA SER A 217 -12.66 -10.23 4.22
C SER A 217 -11.15 -10.46 4.27
N MET A 218 -10.36 -9.53 4.84
CA MET A 218 -8.93 -9.73 5.02
C MET A 218 -8.60 -10.88 5.99
N LYS A 219 -9.39 -11.08 7.04
CA LYS A 219 -9.26 -12.27 7.91
C LYS A 219 -9.50 -13.57 7.14
N ILE A 220 -10.56 -13.58 6.31
CA ILE A 220 -10.91 -14.73 5.47
C ILE A 220 -9.81 -15.01 4.44
N LEU A 221 -9.32 -13.98 3.74
CA LEU A 221 -8.25 -14.09 2.75
C LEU A 221 -6.96 -14.65 3.37
N ALA A 222 -6.55 -14.10 4.51
CA ALA A 222 -5.39 -14.58 5.26
C ALA A 222 -5.56 -16.06 5.65
N GLY A 223 -6.71 -16.43 6.22
CA GLY A 223 -7.01 -17.81 6.61
C GLY A 223 -6.95 -18.78 5.44
N ARG A 224 -7.55 -18.43 4.28
CA ARG A 224 -7.50 -19.24 3.05
C ARG A 224 -6.09 -19.43 2.49
N ALA A 225 -5.18 -18.51 2.80
CA ALA A 225 -3.76 -18.60 2.44
C ALA A 225 -2.90 -19.31 3.50
N GLY A 226 -3.50 -19.83 4.60
CA GLY A 226 -2.76 -20.41 5.72
C GLY A 226 -1.94 -19.37 6.51
N LEU A 227 -2.43 -18.14 6.53
CA LEU A 227 -1.86 -17.00 7.24
C LEU A 227 -2.81 -16.56 8.36
N ARG A 228 -2.27 -15.81 9.33
CA ARG A 228 -3.06 -15.10 10.34
C ARG A 228 -2.60 -13.66 10.43
N ILE A 229 -3.50 -12.76 10.78
CA ILE A 229 -3.19 -11.37 11.04
C ILE A 229 -2.47 -11.30 12.41
N LYS A 230 -1.24 -10.79 12.41
CA LYS A 230 -0.44 -10.52 13.60
C LYS A 230 -0.71 -9.12 14.16
N ARG A 231 -0.88 -8.14 13.25
CA ARG A 231 -1.10 -6.73 13.60
C ARG A 231 -1.85 -6.04 12.47
N ILE A 232 -2.67 -5.05 12.84
CA ILE A 232 -3.26 -4.07 11.92
C ILE A 232 -2.77 -2.70 12.38
N PHE A 233 -2.51 -1.81 11.42
CA PHE A 233 -2.31 -0.39 11.64
C PHE A 233 -3.12 0.38 10.60
N TYR A 234 -3.44 1.62 10.90
CA TYR A 234 -4.31 2.44 10.08
C TYR A 234 -3.57 3.67 9.60
N ASP A 235 -3.73 4.02 8.34
CA ASP A 235 -3.01 5.12 7.70
C ASP A 235 -3.86 5.89 6.69
N THR A 236 -5.17 6.01 6.97
CA THR A 236 -6.06 6.91 6.22
C THR A 236 -5.51 8.33 6.28
N HIS A 237 -5.55 9.00 5.14
CA HIS A 237 -5.18 10.40 4.99
C HIS A 237 -6.30 11.19 4.29
N SER A 238 -6.23 12.52 4.33
CA SER A 238 -7.30 13.41 3.89
C SER A 238 -7.71 13.27 2.42
N GLN A 239 -6.91 12.62 1.58
CA GLN A 239 -7.28 12.32 0.19
C GLN A 239 -8.56 11.50 0.08
N HIS A 240 -8.83 10.60 1.03
CA HIS A 240 -10.09 9.83 1.03
C HIS A 240 -11.32 10.73 1.13
N PHE A 241 -11.17 11.95 1.66
CA PHE A 241 -12.22 12.96 1.79
C PHE A 241 -12.21 13.94 0.62
N TRP A 242 -11.15 14.73 0.45
CA TRP A 242 -11.16 15.79 -0.55
C TRP A 242 -11.30 15.24 -1.99
N ALA A 243 -10.69 14.09 -2.32
CA ALA A 243 -10.82 13.51 -3.65
C ALA A 243 -12.23 12.93 -3.88
N SER A 244 -12.86 12.35 -2.85
CA SER A 244 -14.25 11.88 -2.93
C SER A 244 -15.23 13.05 -3.05
N GLU A 245 -15.01 14.15 -2.34
CA GLU A 245 -15.78 15.40 -2.49
C GLU A 245 -15.68 15.96 -3.92
N GLN A 246 -14.50 15.88 -4.55
CA GLN A 246 -14.33 16.25 -5.94
C GLN A 246 -15.13 15.32 -6.86
N TYR A 247 -15.10 14.00 -6.63
CA TYR A 247 -15.86 13.04 -7.42
C TYR A 247 -17.37 13.26 -7.32
N VAL A 248 -17.90 13.61 -6.15
CA VAL A 248 -19.31 14.02 -5.97
C VAL A 248 -19.66 15.19 -6.89
N ARG A 249 -18.69 16.08 -7.17
CA ARG A 249 -18.87 17.28 -8.02
C ARG A 249 -18.37 17.10 -9.45
N ASP A 250 -18.16 15.85 -9.87
CA ASP A 250 -17.65 15.50 -11.20
C ASP A 250 -16.30 16.17 -11.55
N ILE A 251 -15.42 16.37 -10.56
CA ILE A 251 -14.06 16.87 -10.74
C ILE A 251 -13.10 15.67 -10.67
N PRO A 252 -12.44 15.32 -11.79
CA PRO A 252 -11.44 14.26 -11.82
C PRO A 252 -10.24 14.54 -10.90
N LEU A 253 -9.57 13.48 -10.44
CA LEU A 253 -8.42 13.62 -9.53
C LEU A 253 -7.26 14.43 -10.15
N LEU A 254 -7.05 14.31 -11.46
CA LEU A 254 -6.00 15.03 -12.19
C LEU A 254 -6.54 16.21 -13.04
N ASP A 255 -7.72 16.75 -12.69
CA ASP A 255 -8.23 18.01 -13.25
C ASP A 255 -7.43 19.21 -12.71
N GLU A 256 -7.31 20.27 -13.49
CA GLU A 256 -6.60 21.50 -13.07
C GLU A 256 -7.19 22.17 -11.82
N ARG A 257 -8.48 21.90 -11.52
CA ARG A 257 -9.19 22.35 -10.30
C ARG A 257 -8.99 21.40 -9.11
N SER A 258 -8.29 20.27 -9.32
CA SER A 258 -8.10 19.30 -8.26
C SER A 258 -7.08 19.80 -7.23
N TYR A 259 -7.35 19.54 -5.97
CA TYR A 259 -6.41 19.79 -4.86
C TYR A 259 -5.08 19.06 -5.05
N CYS A 260 -5.09 17.91 -5.72
CA CYS A 260 -3.89 17.15 -6.04
C CYS A 260 -2.97 17.90 -7.04
N VAL A 261 -3.56 18.62 -8.00
CA VAL A 261 -2.82 19.31 -9.07
C VAL A 261 -2.43 20.72 -8.66
N ASP A 262 -3.39 21.49 -8.15
CA ASP A 262 -3.16 22.84 -7.66
C ASP A 262 -4.03 23.14 -6.43
N PRO A 263 -3.47 23.04 -5.22
CA PRO A 263 -4.19 23.36 -3.99
C PRO A 263 -4.79 24.79 -4.00
N GLY A 264 -4.12 25.74 -4.65
CA GLY A 264 -4.56 27.15 -4.70
C GLY A 264 -5.76 27.39 -5.61
N ARG A 265 -6.01 26.52 -6.58
CA ARG A 265 -7.16 26.55 -7.50
C ARG A 265 -8.30 25.64 -7.05
N SER A 266 -8.02 24.80 -6.06
CA SER A 266 -9.03 23.86 -5.57
C SER A 266 -10.16 24.59 -4.85
N MET A 267 -11.29 23.93 -4.77
CA MET A 267 -12.47 24.43 -4.05
C MET A 267 -12.31 24.37 -2.52
N PHE A 268 -11.22 23.78 -2.02
CA PHE A 268 -11.02 23.53 -0.59
C PHE A 268 -10.06 24.54 0.02
N GLY A 269 -10.48 25.16 1.13
CA GLY A 269 -9.62 26.01 1.91
C GLY A 269 -8.72 25.23 2.89
N PRO A 270 -7.65 25.87 3.40
CA PRO A 270 -6.75 25.23 4.38
C PRO A 270 -7.47 24.70 5.63
N ALA A 271 -8.56 25.35 6.06
CA ALA A 271 -9.33 24.93 7.22
C ALA A 271 -10.07 23.60 7.00
N GLU A 272 -10.62 23.38 5.79
CA GLU A 272 -11.29 22.13 5.45
C GLU A 272 -10.28 20.96 5.38
N ILE A 273 -9.12 21.20 4.75
CA ILE A 273 -8.04 20.21 4.71
C ILE A 273 -7.57 19.85 6.12
N ALA A 274 -7.33 20.84 6.98
CA ALA A 274 -6.94 20.62 8.37
C ALA A 274 -8.01 19.86 9.18
N HIS A 275 -9.30 20.12 8.89
CA HIS A 275 -10.41 19.37 9.46
C HIS A 275 -10.36 17.89 9.07
N TRP A 276 -10.20 17.57 7.77
CA TRP A 276 -10.10 16.19 7.31
C TRP A 276 -8.83 15.49 7.81
N ASP A 277 -7.69 16.19 7.91
CA ASP A 277 -6.49 15.65 8.53
C ASP A 277 -6.72 15.30 10.01
N SER A 278 -7.49 16.10 10.72
CA SER A 278 -7.88 15.82 12.11
C SER A 278 -8.82 14.63 12.21
N MET A 279 -9.82 14.54 11.30
CA MET A 279 -10.72 13.38 11.20
C MET A 279 -9.93 12.09 10.91
N CYS A 280 -8.98 12.12 9.98
CA CYS A 280 -8.16 10.96 9.66
C CYS A 280 -7.39 10.45 10.88
N ARG A 281 -6.80 11.34 11.67
CA ARG A 281 -6.11 10.94 12.91
C ARG A 281 -7.07 10.22 13.88
N MET A 282 -8.25 10.79 14.11
CA MET A 282 -9.27 10.19 14.97
C MET A 282 -9.72 8.82 14.43
N LEU A 283 -10.04 8.73 13.13
CA LEU A 283 -10.49 7.49 12.50
C LEU A 283 -9.41 6.40 12.53
N ASN A 284 -8.14 6.78 12.35
CA ASN A 284 -7.01 5.85 12.49
C ASN A 284 -6.87 5.32 13.94
N GLU A 285 -7.05 6.17 14.95
CA GLU A 285 -7.03 5.78 16.35
C GLU A 285 -8.22 4.88 16.73
N GLU A 286 -9.40 5.13 16.16
CA GLU A 286 -10.62 4.36 16.40
C GLU A 286 -10.71 3.05 15.59
N GLY A 287 -9.80 2.82 14.63
CA GLY A 287 -9.85 1.67 13.74
C GLY A 287 -11.00 1.72 12.71
N ARG A 288 -11.49 2.92 12.37
CA ARG A 288 -12.56 3.19 11.39
C ARG A 288 -12.03 3.78 10.09
N ALA A 289 -10.78 3.53 9.85
CA ALA A 289 -10.00 4.05 8.74
C ALA A 289 -10.42 3.47 7.37
N ASP A 290 -10.16 4.21 6.32
CA ASP A 290 -10.41 3.84 4.92
C ASP A 290 -9.21 3.20 4.24
N ALA A 291 -8.08 3.11 4.94
CA ALA A 291 -6.88 2.41 4.52
C ALA A 291 -6.20 1.78 5.75
N ALA A 292 -5.65 0.59 5.56
CA ALA A 292 -4.95 -0.11 6.62
C ALA A 292 -3.78 -0.95 6.09
N GLY A 293 -2.82 -1.20 6.97
CA GLY A 293 -1.78 -2.18 6.80
C GLY A 293 -1.99 -3.40 7.68
N PHE A 294 -1.97 -4.57 7.06
CA PHE A 294 -2.10 -5.87 7.70
C PHE A 294 -0.76 -6.59 7.71
N VAL A 295 -0.22 -6.87 8.88
CA VAL A 295 0.95 -7.74 9.03
C VAL A 295 0.45 -9.16 9.18
N LEU A 296 0.77 -10.01 8.20
CA LEU A 296 0.37 -11.41 8.15
C LEU A 296 1.58 -12.30 8.44
N VAL A 297 1.37 -13.38 9.17
CA VAL A 297 2.39 -14.40 9.45
C VAL A 297 1.78 -15.78 9.27
N PRO A 298 2.59 -16.85 9.01
CA PRO A 298 2.07 -18.21 8.93
C PRO A 298 1.24 -18.58 10.15
N ALA A 299 0.09 -19.22 9.93
CA ALA A 299 -0.68 -19.82 11.02
C ALA A 299 0.08 -21.03 11.58
N LYS A 300 0.11 -21.20 12.90
CA LYS A 300 0.95 -22.21 13.58
C LYS A 300 0.58 -23.65 13.29
N ASP A 301 -0.62 -23.90 12.74
CA ASP A 301 -1.21 -25.24 12.59
C ASP A 301 -1.21 -25.78 11.15
N PHE A 302 -0.43 -25.19 10.25
CA PHE A 302 -0.26 -25.64 8.87
C PHE A 302 1.16 -26.16 8.57
N ALA A 303 1.77 -26.86 9.55
CA ALA A 303 3.03 -27.59 9.37
C ALA A 303 2.75 -29.07 9.11
#